data_f3aa6fd128dbeda8b4f590efa12c5eef
#
_entry.id   f3aa6fd128dbeda8b4f590efa12c5eef
#
_cell.length_a   1.000
_cell.length_b   1.000
_cell.length_c   1.000
_cell.angle_alpha   90.00
_cell.angle_beta   90.00
_cell.angle_gamma   90.00
#
_symmetry.space_group_name_H-M   'P 1'
#
loop_
_entity.id
_entity.type
_entity.pdbx_description
1 polymer ?
#
loop_
_entity_poly.entity_id
_entity_poly.type
_entity_poly.pdbx_seq_one_letter_code
_entity_poly.pdbx_strand_id
1 'polypeptide(L)'
;MVIKILEMALPVLIMLGLGYFCKAKNVFDEKGLLGLKAFISNITLPVVLFNAFLCAEYNAKIVVLFVLIYVGYLLAIGTGLLLNKTGKSCSVFMPFLLASAEGGMLGYALYGLITGTQTGFAAVDLGQTVFAYTAF
;
A
#
# COMPACT_ATOMS: atom_id res chain seq x y z
N MET A 1 -24.58 6.71 7.89
CA MET A 1 -23.40 5.86 7.76
C MET A 1 -23.07 5.59 6.28
N VAL A 2 -23.99 5.10 5.47
CA VAL A 2 -23.77 4.84 4.02
C VAL A 2 -23.37 6.09 3.25
N ILE A 3 -24.01 7.23 3.49
CA ILE A 3 -23.70 8.51 2.82
C ILE A 3 -22.25 8.95 3.07
N LYS A 4 -21.74 8.85 4.30
CA LYS A 4 -20.34 9.17 4.62
C LYS A 4 -19.34 8.26 3.90
N ILE A 5 -19.67 6.96 3.77
CA ILE A 5 -18.83 6.02 3.02
C ILE A 5 -18.83 6.40 1.53
N LEU A 6 -19.99 6.80 1.00
CA LEU A 6 -20.09 7.24 -0.39
C LEU A 6 -19.31 8.55 -0.64
N GLU A 7 -19.41 9.52 0.26
CA GLU A 7 -18.64 10.77 0.20
C GLU A 7 -17.12 10.52 0.22
N MET A 8 -16.65 9.53 1.00
CA MET A 8 -15.23 9.15 1.07
C MET A 8 -14.78 8.35 -0.16
N ALA A 9 -15.66 7.49 -0.71
CA ALA A 9 -15.33 6.68 -1.89
C ALA A 9 -15.44 7.47 -3.21
N LEU A 10 -16.29 8.49 -3.27
CA LEU A 10 -16.58 9.25 -4.48
C LEU A 10 -15.32 9.84 -5.15
N PRO A 11 -14.40 10.51 -4.43
CA PRO A 11 -13.18 11.05 -5.04
C PRO A 11 -12.33 9.96 -5.71
N VAL A 12 -12.24 8.78 -5.08
CA VAL A 12 -11.47 7.65 -5.64
C VAL A 12 -12.14 7.12 -6.91
N LEU A 13 -13.46 6.96 -6.90
CA LEU A 13 -14.21 6.53 -8.07
C LEU A 13 -14.13 7.53 -9.22
N ILE A 14 -14.16 8.84 -8.92
CA ILE A 14 -13.98 9.89 -9.91
C ILE A 14 -12.57 9.81 -10.53
N MET A 15 -11.53 9.63 -9.73
CA MET A 15 -10.15 9.51 -10.21
C MET A 15 -9.94 8.26 -11.07
N LEU A 16 -10.54 7.13 -10.69
CA LEU A 16 -10.54 5.91 -11.50
C LEU A 16 -11.26 6.12 -12.83
N GLY A 17 -12.43 6.77 -12.79
CA GLY A 17 -13.19 7.14 -13.99
C GLY A 17 -12.40 8.07 -14.91
N LEU A 18 -11.73 9.07 -14.33
CA LEU A 18 -10.85 9.99 -15.07
C LEU A 18 -9.68 9.24 -15.73
N GLY A 19 -9.04 8.32 -15.01
CA GLY A 19 -7.97 7.48 -15.54
C GLY A 19 -8.45 6.61 -16.70
N TYR A 20 -9.62 6.00 -16.58
CA TYR A 20 -10.25 5.25 -17.66
C TYR A 20 -10.56 6.13 -18.88
N PHE A 21 -11.10 7.33 -18.66
CA PHE A 21 -11.37 8.30 -19.73
C PHE A 21 -10.10 8.74 -20.44
N CYS A 22 -9.05 9.07 -19.69
CA CYS A 22 -7.74 9.43 -20.27
C CYS A 22 -7.16 8.30 -21.12
N LYS A 23 -7.31 7.05 -20.68
CA LYS A 23 -6.91 5.86 -21.46
C LYS A 23 -7.77 5.72 -22.73
N ALA A 24 -9.08 5.83 -22.63
CA ALA A 24 -10.00 5.70 -23.77
C ALA A 24 -9.80 6.79 -24.84
N LYS A 25 -9.39 7.98 -24.42
CA LYS A 25 -9.10 9.12 -25.30
C LYS A 25 -7.64 9.21 -25.76
N ASN A 26 -6.79 8.26 -25.35
CA ASN A 26 -5.34 8.27 -25.62
C ASN A 26 -4.68 9.60 -25.24
N VAL A 27 -5.10 10.21 -24.11
CA VAL A 27 -4.54 11.47 -23.61
C VAL A 27 -3.05 11.33 -23.27
N PHE A 28 -2.65 10.13 -22.81
CA PHE A 28 -1.27 9.75 -22.54
C PHE A 28 -0.86 8.63 -23.49
N ASP A 29 0.25 8.79 -24.17
CA ASP A 29 0.95 7.71 -24.85
C ASP A 29 1.67 6.82 -23.82
N GLU A 30 2.22 5.68 -24.26
CA GLU A 30 2.92 4.76 -23.35
C GLU A 30 4.14 5.41 -22.67
N LYS A 31 4.85 6.30 -23.37
CA LYS A 31 6.00 7.02 -22.82
C LYS A 31 5.57 8.03 -21.75
N GLY A 32 4.49 8.77 -22.00
CA GLY A 32 3.90 9.69 -21.05
C GLY A 32 3.42 8.97 -19.78
N LEU A 33 2.81 7.80 -19.93
CA LEU A 33 2.37 6.97 -18.80
C LEU A 33 3.55 6.46 -17.97
N LEU A 34 4.63 6.01 -18.63
CA LEU A 34 5.87 5.59 -17.96
C LEU A 34 6.53 6.76 -17.22
N GLY A 35 6.57 7.95 -17.84
CA GLY A 35 7.07 9.17 -17.22
C GLY A 35 6.26 9.56 -15.99
N LEU A 36 4.93 9.50 -16.07
CA LEU A 36 4.03 9.77 -14.95
C LEU A 36 4.24 8.79 -13.81
N LYS A 37 4.35 7.49 -14.10
CA LYS A 37 4.66 6.46 -13.10
C LYS A 37 6.01 6.71 -12.44
N ALA A 38 7.05 7.02 -13.21
CA ALA A 38 8.37 7.32 -12.68
C ALA A 38 8.36 8.57 -11.78
N PHE A 39 7.64 9.63 -12.16
CA PHE A 39 7.46 10.82 -11.33
C PHE A 39 6.77 10.50 -9.99
N ILE A 40 5.67 9.75 -10.05
CA ILE A 40 4.93 9.36 -8.83
C ILE A 40 5.81 8.50 -7.92
N SER A 41 6.50 7.49 -8.45
CA SER A 41 7.29 6.56 -7.63
C SER A 41 8.57 7.19 -7.08
N ASN A 42 9.25 8.06 -7.84
CA ASN A 42 10.56 8.58 -7.46
C ASN A 42 10.49 9.93 -6.73
N ILE A 43 9.41 10.69 -6.90
CA ILE A 43 9.27 12.02 -6.32
C ILE A 43 8.07 12.10 -5.39
N THR A 44 6.88 11.82 -5.90
CA THR A 44 5.65 12.02 -5.12
C THR A 44 5.60 11.10 -3.90
N LEU A 45 5.88 9.82 -4.08
CA LEU A 45 5.81 8.83 -3.01
C LEU A 45 6.82 9.11 -1.89
N PRO A 46 8.11 9.37 -2.14
CA PRO A 46 9.06 9.77 -1.09
C PRO A 46 8.65 11.05 -0.36
N VAL A 47 8.14 12.06 -1.07
CA VAL A 47 7.67 13.31 -0.44
C VAL A 47 6.47 13.06 0.47
N VAL A 48 5.50 12.25 0.04
CA VAL A 48 4.34 11.87 0.85
C VAL A 48 4.76 11.10 2.09
N LEU A 49 5.67 10.12 1.95
CA LEU A 49 6.24 9.36 3.06
C LEU A 49 6.94 10.28 4.05
N PHE A 50 7.84 11.13 3.56
CA PHE A 50 8.57 12.08 4.39
C PHE A 50 7.62 12.99 5.18
N ASN A 51 6.62 13.55 4.51
CA ASN A 51 5.61 14.39 5.14
C ASN A 51 4.79 13.61 6.20
N ALA A 52 4.41 12.36 5.89
CA ALA A 52 3.68 11.50 6.81
C ALA A 52 4.49 11.23 8.09
N PHE A 53 5.80 11.01 7.96
CA PHE A 53 6.70 10.82 9.11
C PHE A 53 6.96 12.10 9.88
N LEU A 54 7.10 13.25 9.22
CA LEU A 54 7.25 14.54 9.90
C LEU A 54 6.02 14.92 10.74
N CYS A 55 4.83 14.60 10.25
CA CYS A 55 3.57 14.86 10.94
C CYS A 55 3.17 13.74 11.91
N ALA A 56 3.99 12.69 12.04
CA ALA A 56 3.69 11.57 12.91
C ALA A 56 3.81 11.95 14.39
N GLU A 57 2.75 11.75 15.14
CA GLU A 57 2.82 11.74 16.59
C GLU A 57 3.43 10.40 17.04
N TYR A 58 4.74 10.41 17.31
CA TYR A 58 5.47 9.21 17.74
C TYR A 58 5.03 8.79 19.15
N ASN A 59 4.05 7.92 19.21
CA ASN A 59 3.56 7.33 20.44
C ASN A 59 3.72 5.80 20.41
N ALA A 60 3.57 5.17 21.58
CA ALA A 60 3.67 3.71 21.71
C ALA A 60 2.72 2.96 20.78
N LYS A 61 1.59 3.55 20.36
CA LYS A 61 0.61 2.92 19.47
C LYS A 61 1.20 2.68 18.07
N ILE A 62 1.99 3.62 17.55
CA ILE A 62 2.64 3.49 16.24
C ILE A 62 3.68 2.36 16.28
N VAL A 63 4.47 2.29 17.36
CA VAL A 63 5.46 1.22 17.52
C VAL A 63 4.78 -0.16 17.62
N VAL A 64 3.71 -0.24 18.41
CA VAL A 64 2.93 -1.49 18.52
C VAL A 64 2.34 -1.89 17.18
N LEU A 65 1.79 -0.94 16.42
CA LEU A 65 1.24 -1.19 15.09
C LEU A 65 2.32 -1.71 14.13
N PHE A 66 3.48 -1.07 14.10
CA PHE A 66 4.63 -1.53 13.30
C PHE A 66 5.03 -2.97 13.65
N VAL A 67 5.22 -3.27 14.94
CA VAL A 67 5.60 -4.62 15.39
C VAL A 67 4.53 -5.64 15.02
N LEU A 68 3.25 -5.29 15.20
CA LEU A 68 2.13 -6.18 14.90
C LEU A 68 2.08 -6.52 13.40
N ILE A 69 2.28 -5.53 12.53
CA ILE A 69 2.33 -5.72 11.09
C ILE A 69 3.54 -6.59 10.70
N TYR A 70 4.72 -6.29 11.24
CA TYR A 70 5.93 -7.06 10.96
C TYR A 70 5.79 -8.54 11.37
N VAL A 71 5.27 -8.80 12.58
CA VAL A 71 4.97 -10.16 13.05
C VAL A 71 3.90 -10.84 12.20
N GLY A 72 2.87 -10.08 11.79
CA GLY A 72 1.84 -10.59 10.88
C GLY A 72 2.41 -11.10 9.56
N TYR A 73 3.35 -10.39 8.96
CA TYR A 73 4.04 -10.83 7.73
C TYR A 73 4.96 -12.03 7.98
N LEU A 74 5.65 -12.11 9.13
CA LEU A 74 6.42 -13.30 9.51
C LEU A 74 5.52 -14.53 9.62
N LEU A 75 4.35 -14.39 10.22
CA LEU A 75 3.36 -15.48 10.30
C LEU A 75 2.81 -15.85 8.93
N ALA A 76 2.56 -14.87 8.06
CA ALA A 76 2.09 -15.11 6.69
C ALA A 76 3.10 -15.91 5.87
N ILE A 77 4.39 -15.56 5.91
CA ILE A 77 5.42 -16.35 5.21
C ILE A 77 5.58 -17.74 5.85
N GLY A 78 5.52 -17.82 7.17
CA GLY A 78 5.57 -19.11 7.89
C GLY A 78 4.43 -20.06 7.50
N THR A 79 3.20 -19.55 7.42
CA THR A 79 2.04 -20.33 6.94
C THR A 79 2.18 -20.73 5.47
N GLY A 80 2.70 -19.84 4.62
CA GLY A 80 2.99 -20.14 3.23
C GLY A 80 4.04 -21.26 3.06
N LEU A 81 5.11 -21.22 3.85
CA LEU A 81 6.13 -22.29 3.86
C LEU A 81 5.57 -23.63 4.35
N LEU A 82 4.73 -23.63 5.38
CA LEU A 82 4.05 -24.82 5.88
C LEU A 82 3.12 -25.42 4.81
N LEU A 83 2.33 -24.59 4.12
CA LEU A 83 1.46 -25.03 3.03
C LEU A 83 2.26 -25.63 1.88
N ASN A 84 3.38 -25.02 1.54
CA ASN A 84 4.28 -25.53 0.50
C ASN A 84 4.88 -26.90 0.89
N LYS A 85 5.30 -27.06 2.16
CA LYS A 85 5.85 -28.32 2.68
C LYS A 85 4.81 -29.44 2.73
N THR A 86 3.54 -29.13 2.96
CA THR A 86 2.45 -30.12 3.00
C THR A 86 1.94 -30.52 1.61
N GLY A 87 2.54 -30.02 0.54
CA GLY A 87 2.15 -30.33 -0.84
C GLY A 87 0.79 -29.75 -1.26
N LYS A 88 0.19 -28.89 -0.45
CA LYS A 88 -1.08 -28.22 -0.73
C LYS A 88 -0.93 -26.92 -1.51
N SER A 89 0.31 -26.47 -1.73
CA SER A 89 0.61 -25.25 -2.48
C SER A 89 0.76 -25.55 -3.96
N CYS A 90 0.15 -24.72 -4.80
CA CYS A 90 0.24 -24.83 -6.25
C CYS A 90 1.53 -24.18 -6.82
N SER A 91 2.31 -23.46 -6.01
CA SER A 91 3.48 -22.70 -6.47
C SER A 91 4.53 -22.54 -5.40
N VAL A 92 5.80 -22.61 -5.79
CA VAL A 92 6.97 -22.30 -4.94
C VAL A 92 6.93 -20.86 -4.44
N PHE A 93 6.29 -19.96 -5.18
CA PHE A 93 6.15 -18.54 -4.83
C PHE A 93 5.00 -18.25 -3.84
N MET A 94 4.22 -19.24 -3.44
CA MET A 94 3.07 -19.05 -2.55
C MET A 94 3.41 -18.35 -1.22
N PRO A 95 4.52 -18.67 -0.53
CA PRO A 95 4.89 -17.97 0.70
C PRO A 95 5.11 -16.46 0.49
N PHE A 96 5.73 -16.10 -0.62
CA PHE A 96 6.02 -14.70 -0.98
C PHE A 96 4.73 -13.95 -1.34
N LEU A 97 3.82 -14.58 -2.08
CA LEU A 97 2.52 -13.99 -2.41
C LEU A 97 1.66 -13.73 -1.18
N LEU A 98 1.70 -14.62 -0.18
CA LEU A 98 0.98 -14.43 1.08
C LEU A 98 1.58 -13.32 1.96
N ALA A 99 2.88 -13.10 1.86
CA ALA A 99 3.61 -12.11 2.63
C ALA A 99 3.85 -10.80 1.86
N SER A 100 3.22 -10.61 0.71
CA SER A 100 3.31 -9.36 -0.05
C SER A 100 1.97 -8.65 -0.08
N ALA A 101 1.99 -7.33 0.11
CA ALA A 101 0.84 -6.47 -0.09
C ALA A 101 1.29 -5.19 -0.80
N GLU A 102 0.52 -4.73 -1.77
CA GLU A 102 0.75 -3.47 -2.45
C GLU A 102 -0.29 -2.46 -1.98
N GLY A 103 0.07 -1.69 -0.99
CA GLY A 103 -0.82 -0.67 -0.42
C GLY A 103 -0.36 0.77 -0.66
N GLY A 104 0.91 0.95 -1.07
CA GLY A 104 1.58 2.24 -1.05
C GLY A 104 0.79 3.39 -1.67
N MET A 105 0.54 3.36 -2.96
CA MET A 105 -0.12 4.48 -3.65
C MET A 105 -1.60 4.61 -3.29
N LEU A 106 -2.34 3.50 -3.35
CA LEU A 106 -3.79 3.50 -3.10
C LEU A 106 -4.10 3.62 -1.61
N GLY A 107 -3.30 2.96 -0.77
CA GLY A 107 -3.47 2.94 0.67
C GLY A 107 -3.30 4.32 1.29
N TYR A 108 -2.30 5.09 0.91
CA TYR A 108 -2.12 6.47 1.39
C TYR A 108 -3.29 7.36 1.00
N ALA A 109 -3.76 7.26 -0.25
CA ALA A 109 -4.89 8.05 -0.72
C ALA A 109 -6.17 7.71 0.04
N LEU A 110 -6.50 6.42 0.17
CA LEU A 110 -7.72 5.95 0.85
C LEU A 110 -7.67 6.25 2.36
N TYR A 111 -6.55 5.94 3.01
CA TYR A 111 -6.40 6.17 4.44
C TYR A 111 -6.46 7.66 4.78
N GLY A 112 -5.81 8.51 3.98
CA GLY A 112 -5.86 9.96 4.15
C GLY A 112 -7.26 10.53 3.98
N LEU A 113 -8.05 10.01 3.03
CA LEU A 113 -9.46 10.40 2.83
C LEU A 113 -10.36 9.99 4.01
N ILE A 114 -10.11 8.81 4.61
CA ILE A 114 -10.95 8.27 5.69
C ILE A 114 -10.61 8.93 7.03
N THR A 115 -9.32 9.10 7.32
CA THR A 115 -8.85 9.53 8.66
C THR A 115 -8.45 10.99 8.73
N GLY A 116 -8.27 11.65 7.59
CA GLY A 116 -7.71 13.00 7.48
C GLY A 116 -6.20 13.08 7.71
N THR A 117 -5.54 11.96 8.06
CA THR A 117 -4.10 11.88 8.31
C THR A 117 -3.51 10.68 7.59
N GLN A 118 -2.23 10.72 7.25
CA GLN A 118 -1.52 9.62 6.58
C GLN A 118 -0.61 8.84 7.53
N THR A 119 -0.44 9.33 8.75
CA THR A 119 0.53 8.84 9.72
C THR A 119 0.34 7.37 10.09
N GLY A 120 -0.90 6.96 10.36
CA GLY A 120 -1.18 5.56 10.72
C GLY A 120 -0.87 4.59 9.60
N PHE A 121 -1.15 4.99 8.35
CA PHE A 121 -0.82 4.15 7.19
C PHE A 121 0.69 4.09 6.93
N ALA A 122 1.43 5.17 7.17
CA ALA A 122 2.88 5.19 7.07
C ALA A 122 3.54 4.16 8.01
N ALA A 123 3.01 3.95 9.21
CA ALA A 123 3.51 2.93 10.13
C ALA A 123 3.27 1.49 9.61
N VAL A 124 2.11 1.25 8.97
CA VAL A 124 1.78 -0.03 8.33
C VAL A 124 2.71 -0.29 7.15
N ASP A 125 2.88 0.69 6.28
CA ASP A 125 3.72 0.61 5.09
C ASP A 125 5.20 0.42 5.45
N LEU A 126 5.67 1.11 6.49
CA LEU A 126 7.03 0.91 7.01
C LEU A 126 7.23 -0.52 7.53
N GLY A 127 6.26 -1.06 8.28
CA GLY A 127 6.32 -2.45 8.78
C GLY A 127 6.42 -3.46 7.65
N GLN A 128 5.64 -3.29 6.60
CA GLN A 128 5.68 -4.09 5.39
C GLN A 128 7.00 -3.94 4.65
N THR A 129 7.46 -2.71 4.44
CA THR A 129 8.68 -2.40 3.69
C THR A 129 9.92 -2.97 4.38
N VAL A 130 10.04 -2.75 5.70
CA VAL A 130 11.15 -3.33 6.48
C VAL A 130 11.11 -4.86 6.44
N PHE A 131 9.92 -5.46 6.55
CA PHE A 131 9.77 -6.90 6.39
C PHE A 131 10.24 -7.37 5.01
N ALA A 132 9.81 -6.72 3.93
CA ALA A 132 10.20 -7.10 2.57
C ALA A 132 11.73 -7.06 2.37
N TYR A 133 12.40 -6.01 2.84
CA TYR A 133 13.86 -5.89 2.73
C TYR A 133 14.66 -6.80 3.68
N THR A 134 14.04 -7.35 4.73
CA THR A 134 14.72 -8.24 5.67
C THR A 134 14.44 -9.72 5.42
N ALA A 135 13.31 -10.05 4.78
CA ALA A 135 12.85 -11.41 4.55
C ALA A 135 13.05 -11.92 3.11
N PHE A 136 13.24 -11.00 2.14
CA PHE A 136 13.48 -11.30 0.72
C PHE A 136 14.88 -10.87 0.29
#